data_43ddb5e8a7c31d315f02244487f4f9ce
#
_entry.id   43ddb5e8a7c31d315f02244487f4f9ce
#
_cell.length_a   1.000
_cell.length_b   1.000
_cell.length_c   1.000
_cell.angle_alpha   90.00
_cell.angle_beta   90.00
_cell.angle_gamma   90.00
#
_symmetry.space_group_name_H-M   'P 1'
#
loop_
_entity.id
_entity.type
_entity.pdbx_description
1 polymer ?
#
loop_
_entity_poly.entity_id
_entity_poly.type
_entity_poly.pdbx_seq_one_letter_code
_entity_poly.pdbx_strand_id
1 'polypeptide(L)'
;MNTPLRLLPVALLVTVGSIAQAQPLHIPDSLPPGVTAAMVTRGREIFRGKGNCYTCHGAEARGLLGPNLTDAEWWHAEGSYLAILERINSGVPLSQSRRGVAMPRRGGSSINDHEVQSVAAYVWRISHPRDSLPAPLTREMVELGQKLFVGAGRCSTCHGADARGNIGPNLMDDQWIHVRGSYLAIVGTVVSGAPSARSRVSVEMPARGGGSLTDAEVYDVAAYVWSLGRRR
;
A
#
# COMPACT_ATOMS: atom_id res chain seq x y z
N MET A 1 -50.59 65.19 19.50
CA MET A 1 -50.87 63.89 18.87
C MET A 1 -49.52 63.30 18.52
N ASN A 2 -48.97 62.45 19.41
CA ASN A 2 -47.64 61.84 19.23
C ASN A 2 -47.82 60.39 18.83
N THR A 3 -47.36 60.02 17.63
CA THR A 3 -47.36 58.66 17.12
C THR A 3 -46.01 57.99 17.50
N PRO A 4 -45.99 56.87 18.18
CA PRO A 4 -44.72 56.21 18.50
C PRO A 4 -44.20 55.46 17.30
N LEU A 5 -42.89 55.64 16.99
CA LEU A 5 -42.12 54.97 15.98
C LEU A 5 -41.86 53.53 16.44
N ARG A 6 -42.44 52.55 15.74
CA ARG A 6 -42.17 51.12 15.99
C ARG A 6 -40.87 50.74 15.31
N LEU A 7 -39.83 50.40 16.10
CA LEU A 7 -38.62 49.76 15.65
C LEU A 7 -38.88 48.27 15.44
N LEU A 8 -38.73 47.80 14.20
CA LEU A 8 -38.74 46.39 13.86
C LEU A 8 -37.35 45.76 14.14
N PRO A 9 -37.27 44.60 14.78
CA PRO A 9 -35.98 43.92 14.97
C PRO A 9 -35.46 43.35 13.64
N VAL A 10 -34.25 43.74 13.29
CA VAL A 10 -33.48 43.11 12.19
C VAL A 10 -32.98 41.75 12.69
N ALA A 11 -33.60 40.69 12.21
CA ALA A 11 -33.10 39.31 12.44
C ALA A 11 -31.84 39.07 11.59
N LEU A 12 -30.69 38.97 12.25
CA LEU A 12 -29.45 38.59 11.62
C LEU A 12 -29.49 37.10 11.32
N LEU A 13 -29.74 36.71 10.07
CA LEU A 13 -29.63 35.33 9.60
C LEU A 13 -28.15 34.97 9.51
N VAL A 14 -27.66 34.29 10.53
CA VAL A 14 -26.34 33.62 10.48
C VAL A 14 -26.50 32.35 9.64
N THR A 15 -26.08 32.40 8.39
CA THR A 15 -25.94 31.22 7.55
C THR A 15 -24.73 30.41 8.04
N VAL A 16 -25.01 29.38 8.82
CA VAL A 16 -24.00 28.36 9.14
C VAL A 16 -23.67 27.63 7.84
N GLY A 17 -22.55 28.01 7.21
CA GLY A 17 -22.04 27.31 6.07
C GLY A 17 -21.74 25.86 6.47
N SER A 18 -22.44 24.89 5.89
CA SER A 18 -22.12 23.47 6.01
C SER A 18 -20.70 23.27 5.53
N ILE A 19 -19.80 22.99 6.46
CA ILE A 19 -18.47 22.46 6.14
C ILE A 19 -18.76 21.09 5.52
N ALA A 20 -18.66 21.00 4.20
CA ALA A 20 -18.68 19.72 3.50
C ALA A 20 -17.53 18.89 4.09
N GLN A 21 -17.86 17.92 4.92
CA GLN A 21 -16.92 16.91 5.36
C GLN A 21 -16.44 16.21 4.10
N ALA A 22 -15.16 16.38 3.77
CA ALA A 22 -14.51 15.61 2.72
C ALA A 22 -14.69 14.12 3.10
N GLN A 23 -15.56 13.44 2.38
CA GLN A 23 -15.70 12.00 2.51
C GLN A 23 -14.32 11.43 2.16
N PRO A 24 -13.80 10.47 2.96
CA PRO A 24 -12.58 9.76 2.58
C PRO A 24 -12.84 9.19 1.18
N LEU A 25 -11.96 9.53 0.23
CA LEU A 25 -11.98 8.94 -1.11
C LEU A 25 -11.94 7.43 -0.91
N HIS A 26 -13.08 6.79 -1.16
CA HIS A 26 -13.14 5.34 -1.26
C HIS A 26 -12.35 4.98 -2.52
N ILE A 27 -11.10 4.62 -2.32
CA ILE A 27 -10.26 4.09 -3.39
C ILE A 27 -10.81 2.71 -3.67
N PRO A 28 -11.30 2.45 -4.89
CA PRO A 28 -11.74 1.10 -5.23
C PRO A 28 -10.57 0.14 -4.99
N ASP A 29 -10.87 -1.06 -4.51
CA ASP A 29 -9.94 -2.18 -4.33
C ASP A 29 -9.36 -2.61 -5.68
N SER A 30 -8.53 -1.77 -6.27
CA SER A 30 -7.90 -2.02 -7.54
C SER A 30 -6.46 -2.48 -7.35
N LEU A 31 -6.05 -3.45 -8.15
CA LEU A 31 -4.63 -3.78 -8.25
C LEU A 31 -3.84 -2.53 -8.66
N PRO A 32 -2.65 -2.34 -8.08
CA PRO A 32 -1.80 -1.22 -8.46
C PRO A 32 -1.40 -1.30 -9.93
N PRO A 33 -1.16 -0.15 -10.58
CA PRO A 33 -0.55 -0.13 -11.89
C PRO A 33 0.71 -0.99 -11.93
N GLY A 34 0.92 -1.74 -13.01
CA GLY A 34 2.08 -2.62 -13.17
C GLY A 34 1.90 -4.06 -12.69
N VAL A 35 0.79 -4.41 -12.01
CA VAL A 35 0.43 -5.82 -11.80
C VAL A 35 -0.09 -6.40 -13.10
N THR A 36 0.46 -7.55 -13.51
CA THR A 36 0.15 -8.19 -14.79
C THR A 36 -0.50 -9.55 -14.61
N ALA A 37 -1.17 -10.04 -15.65
CA ALA A 37 -1.71 -11.40 -15.67
C ALA A 37 -0.60 -12.46 -15.47
N ALA A 38 0.62 -12.21 -15.94
CA ALA A 38 1.78 -13.07 -15.70
C ALA A 38 2.14 -13.16 -14.21
N MET A 39 2.07 -12.05 -13.47
CA MET A 39 2.28 -12.07 -12.02
C MET A 39 1.21 -12.88 -11.30
N VAL A 40 -0.06 -12.76 -11.71
CA VAL A 40 -1.15 -13.56 -11.14
C VAL A 40 -0.91 -15.05 -11.36
N THR A 41 -0.53 -15.44 -12.58
CA THR A 41 -0.19 -16.83 -12.92
C THR A 41 1.00 -17.33 -12.09
N ARG A 42 2.06 -16.55 -12.03
CA ARG A 42 3.24 -16.87 -11.23
C ARG A 42 2.91 -16.98 -9.74
N GLY A 43 2.06 -16.07 -9.23
CA GLY A 43 1.61 -16.09 -7.84
C GLY A 43 0.85 -17.38 -7.48
N ARG A 44 0.02 -17.89 -8.40
CA ARG A 44 -0.66 -19.17 -8.24
C ARG A 44 0.32 -20.34 -8.12
N GLU A 45 1.35 -20.37 -8.97
CA GLU A 45 2.39 -21.41 -8.92
C GLU A 45 3.14 -21.38 -7.58
N ILE A 46 3.53 -20.18 -7.12
CA ILE A 46 4.23 -20.00 -5.85
C ILE A 46 3.33 -20.37 -4.67
N PHE A 47 2.08 -19.95 -4.68
CA PHE A 47 1.08 -20.27 -3.65
C PHE A 47 0.91 -21.78 -3.46
N ARG A 48 0.86 -22.54 -4.56
CA ARG A 48 0.70 -24.00 -4.59
C ARG A 48 2.01 -24.78 -4.48
N GLY A 49 3.14 -24.09 -4.60
CA GLY A 49 4.47 -24.70 -4.58
C GLY A 49 5.32 -24.16 -3.44
N LYS A 50 6.45 -23.55 -3.78
CA LYS A 50 7.48 -23.15 -2.83
C LYS A 50 7.06 -22.12 -1.76
N GLY A 51 5.99 -21.37 -2.00
CA GLY A 51 5.41 -20.43 -1.02
C GLY A 51 4.68 -21.12 0.13
N ASN A 52 4.35 -22.39 -0.04
CA ASN A 52 3.72 -23.26 0.95
C ASN A 52 2.37 -22.73 1.51
N CYS A 53 1.75 -21.79 0.83
CA CYS A 53 0.53 -21.13 1.32
C CYS A 53 -0.67 -22.10 1.34
N TYR A 54 -0.69 -23.04 0.38
CA TYR A 54 -1.77 -24.03 0.21
C TYR A 54 -1.93 -24.96 1.41
N THR A 55 -0.88 -25.20 2.19
CA THR A 55 -0.98 -26.08 3.37
C THR A 55 -1.94 -25.58 4.43
N CYS A 56 -2.07 -24.27 4.57
CA CYS A 56 -3.01 -23.65 5.50
C CYS A 56 -4.28 -23.14 4.78
N HIS A 57 -4.16 -22.60 3.57
CA HIS A 57 -5.29 -21.99 2.87
C HIS A 57 -6.00 -22.95 1.89
N GLY A 58 -5.49 -24.18 1.71
CA GLY A 58 -6.01 -25.15 0.76
C GLY A 58 -5.53 -24.90 -0.67
N ALA A 59 -5.49 -25.93 -1.51
CA ALA A 59 -5.00 -25.85 -2.88
C ALA A 59 -5.82 -24.88 -3.75
N GLU A 60 -7.11 -24.76 -3.47
CA GLU A 60 -8.03 -23.82 -4.13
C GLU A 60 -8.24 -22.53 -3.32
N ALA A 61 -7.40 -22.29 -2.32
CA ALA A 61 -7.46 -21.11 -1.44
C ALA A 61 -8.80 -20.93 -0.71
N ARG A 62 -9.60 -21.98 -0.56
CA ARG A 62 -10.91 -21.98 0.12
C ARG A 62 -10.82 -22.15 1.63
N GLY A 63 -9.62 -22.18 2.18
CA GLY A 63 -9.35 -22.34 3.59
C GLY A 63 -9.23 -23.81 4.02
N LEU A 64 -8.41 -24.03 5.03
CA LEU A 64 -8.26 -25.22 5.84
C LEU A 64 -8.00 -24.80 7.29
N LEU A 65 -6.72 -24.72 7.68
CA LEU A 65 -6.28 -24.13 8.95
C LEU A 65 -6.36 -22.60 8.88
N GLY A 66 -6.01 -22.00 7.75
CA GLY A 66 -6.15 -20.59 7.44
C GLY A 66 -7.54 -20.25 6.88
N PRO A 67 -7.86 -18.94 6.75
CA PRO A 67 -9.13 -18.49 6.18
C PRO A 67 -9.28 -18.82 4.70
N ASN A 68 -10.54 -18.80 4.24
CA ASN A 68 -10.87 -18.71 2.83
C ASN A 68 -10.31 -17.39 2.26
N LEU A 69 -9.69 -17.45 1.09
CA LEU A 69 -9.12 -16.30 0.40
C LEU A 69 -9.88 -15.98 -0.91
N THR A 70 -10.99 -16.68 -1.18
CA THR A 70 -11.79 -16.52 -2.40
C THR A 70 -13.08 -15.75 -2.18
N ASP A 71 -13.34 -15.32 -0.95
CA ASP A 71 -14.50 -14.51 -0.58
C ASP A 71 -14.08 -13.09 -0.18
N ALA A 72 -15.06 -12.27 0.18
CA ALA A 72 -14.87 -10.88 0.61
C ALA A 72 -14.70 -10.74 2.14
N GLU A 73 -14.65 -11.86 2.88
CA GLU A 73 -14.52 -11.84 4.33
C GLU A 73 -13.04 -11.88 4.76
N TRP A 74 -12.53 -10.77 5.23
CA TRP A 74 -11.13 -10.62 5.66
C TRP A 74 -11.01 -10.57 7.18
N TRP A 75 -10.08 -11.37 7.73
CA TRP A 75 -9.87 -11.43 9.18
C TRP A 75 -8.78 -10.49 9.69
N HIS A 76 -7.73 -10.28 8.92
CA HIS A 76 -6.52 -9.55 9.31
C HIS A 76 -5.99 -8.61 8.23
N ALA A 77 -6.73 -8.44 7.16
CA ALA A 77 -6.45 -7.53 6.05
C ALA A 77 -7.77 -6.93 5.58
N GLU A 78 -7.72 -5.80 4.88
CA GLU A 78 -8.90 -5.14 4.33
C GLU A 78 -9.25 -5.63 2.92
N GLY A 79 -8.53 -6.64 2.42
CA GLY A 79 -8.69 -7.18 1.09
C GLY A 79 -7.96 -6.42 -0.01
N SER A 80 -7.44 -5.22 0.26
CA SER A 80 -6.63 -4.48 -0.71
C SER A 80 -5.32 -5.22 -1.03
N TYR A 81 -4.77 -4.98 -2.23
CA TYR A 81 -3.50 -5.57 -2.61
C TYR A 81 -2.37 -5.28 -1.59
N LEU A 82 -2.31 -4.05 -1.08
CA LEU A 82 -1.28 -3.66 -0.12
C LEU A 82 -1.47 -4.34 1.24
N ALA A 83 -2.69 -4.44 1.72
CA ALA A 83 -2.98 -5.14 2.97
C ALA A 83 -2.65 -6.64 2.87
N ILE A 84 -2.92 -7.26 1.72
CA ILE A 84 -2.53 -8.64 1.43
C ILE A 84 -1.01 -8.78 1.39
N LEU A 85 -0.32 -7.88 0.67
CA LEU A 85 1.14 -7.85 0.56
C LEU A 85 1.80 -7.73 1.93
N GLU A 86 1.33 -6.80 2.75
CA GLU A 86 1.81 -6.60 4.11
C GLU A 86 1.57 -7.85 4.96
N ARG A 87 0.40 -8.45 4.86
CA ARG A 87 0.05 -9.65 5.62
C ARG A 87 0.92 -10.84 5.27
N ILE A 88 1.25 -11.04 3.99
CA ILE A 88 2.19 -12.08 3.58
C ILE A 88 3.58 -11.82 4.17
N ASN A 89 4.03 -10.57 4.18
CA ASN A 89 5.35 -10.20 4.72
C ASN A 89 5.43 -10.30 6.25
N SER A 90 4.40 -9.85 6.96
CA SER A 90 4.40 -9.81 8.43
C SER A 90 3.95 -11.13 9.08
N GLY A 91 3.08 -11.89 8.40
CA GLY A 91 2.38 -13.03 8.99
C GLY A 91 1.29 -12.58 10.00
N VAL A 92 0.75 -13.55 10.74
CA VAL A 92 -0.19 -13.34 11.86
C VAL A 92 0.30 -14.12 13.06
N PRO A 93 0.68 -13.47 14.17
CA PRO A 93 1.14 -14.17 15.36
C PRO A 93 -0.02 -14.98 15.99
N LEU A 94 0.32 -16.01 16.74
CA LEU A 94 -0.66 -16.90 17.36
C LEU A 94 -1.67 -16.15 18.25
N SER A 95 -1.21 -15.11 18.94
CA SER A 95 -2.04 -14.26 19.81
C SER A 95 -3.15 -13.50 19.07
N GLN A 96 -3.01 -13.32 17.77
CA GLN A 96 -3.99 -12.65 16.91
C GLN A 96 -4.78 -13.63 16.04
N SER A 97 -4.43 -14.91 16.06
CA SER A 97 -5.08 -15.93 15.23
C SER A 97 -6.49 -16.26 15.73
N ARG A 98 -7.47 -16.26 14.82
CA ARG A 98 -8.85 -16.67 15.14
C ARG A 98 -9.03 -18.18 15.24
N ARG A 99 -8.08 -18.99 14.71
CA ARG A 99 -8.14 -20.47 14.70
C ARG A 99 -7.04 -21.15 15.50
N GLY A 100 -6.29 -20.40 16.31
CA GLY A 100 -5.20 -20.97 17.12
C GLY A 100 -4.00 -21.45 16.31
N VAL A 101 -3.83 -21.00 15.07
CA VAL A 101 -2.69 -21.32 14.20
C VAL A 101 -2.08 -20.01 13.70
N ALA A 102 -0.80 -19.80 13.96
CA ALA A 102 -0.10 -18.62 13.44
C ALA A 102 0.06 -18.71 11.91
N MET A 103 -0.03 -17.59 11.22
CA MET A 103 0.42 -17.48 9.84
C MET A 103 1.88 -17.05 9.85
N PRO A 104 2.83 -17.91 9.48
CA PRO A 104 4.23 -17.51 9.46
C PRO A 104 4.49 -16.50 8.33
N ARG A 105 5.47 -15.63 8.54
CA ARG A 105 5.93 -14.70 7.51
C ARG A 105 6.24 -15.46 6.22
N ARG A 106 5.74 -14.97 5.09
CA ARG A 106 5.96 -15.54 3.76
C ARG A 106 5.62 -17.03 3.66
N GLY A 107 4.61 -17.47 4.44
CA GLY A 107 4.25 -18.89 4.49
C GLY A 107 5.28 -19.80 5.15
N GLY A 108 6.24 -19.25 5.90
CA GLY A 108 7.39 -19.99 6.43
C GLY A 108 8.42 -20.40 5.37
N SER A 109 8.36 -19.80 4.19
CA SER A 109 9.18 -20.13 3.02
C SER A 109 10.23 -19.05 2.69
N SER A 110 11.17 -19.37 1.83
CA SER A 110 12.23 -18.46 1.37
C SER A 110 11.88 -17.69 0.10
N ILE A 111 10.59 -17.39 -0.11
CA ILE A 111 10.17 -16.57 -1.26
C ILE A 111 10.68 -15.13 -1.13
N ASN A 112 11.17 -14.59 -2.25
CA ASN A 112 11.68 -13.23 -2.33
C ASN A 112 10.55 -12.20 -2.53
N ASP A 113 10.89 -10.90 -2.52
CA ASP A 113 9.92 -9.81 -2.58
C ASP A 113 9.06 -9.83 -3.87
N HIS A 114 9.65 -10.16 -5.03
CA HIS A 114 8.91 -10.30 -6.28
C HIS A 114 7.91 -11.46 -6.25
N GLU A 115 8.26 -12.52 -5.55
CA GLU A 115 7.42 -13.68 -5.38
C GLU A 115 6.28 -13.40 -4.40
N VAL A 116 6.53 -12.66 -3.34
CA VAL A 116 5.50 -12.14 -2.43
C VAL A 116 4.51 -11.25 -3.20
N GLN A 117 4.99 -10.34 -4.05
CA GLN A 117 4.15 -9.49 -4.90
C GLN A 117 3.29 -10.31 -5.85
N SER A 118 3.85 -11.35 -6.43
CA SER A 118 3.10 -12.26 -7.31
C SER A 118 2.02 -13.03 -6.54
N VAL A 119 2.34 -13.54 -5.34
CA VAL A 119 1.35 -14.20 -4.49
C VAL A 119 0.24 -13.23 -4.06
N ALA A 120 0.60 -12.00 -3.69
CA ALA A 120 -0.39 -10.97 -3.35
C ALA A 120 -1.32 -10.67 -4.55
N ALA A 121 -0.77 -10.58 -5.77
CA ALA A 121 -1.54 -10.38 -6.99
C ALA A 121 -2.52 -11.56 -7.27
N TYR A 122 -2.06 -12.79 -7.04
CA TYR A 122 -2.92 -13.97 -7.17
C TYR A 122 -4.03 -13.98 -6.11
N VAL A 123 -3.71 -13.77 -4.84
CA VAL A 123 -4.69 -13.74 -3.75
C VAL A 123 -5.73 -12.64 -3.99
N TRP A 124 -5.28 -11.43 -4.33
CA TRP A 124 -6.18 -10.34 -4.68
C TRP A 124 -7.10 -10.73 -5.84
N ARG A 125 -6.56 -11.32 -6.92
CA ARG A 125 -7.34 -11.70 -8.10
C ARG A 125 -8.44 -12.72 -7.81
N ILE A 126 -8.18 -13.68 -6.94
CA ILE A 126 -9.19 -14.72 -6.60
C ILE A 126 -10.26 -14.20 -5.65
N SER A 127 -9.97 -13.19 -4.85
CA SER A 127 -10.96 -12.52 -3.99
C SER A 127 -11.75 -11.43 -4.72
N HIS A 128 -11.23 -10.91 -5.87
CA HIS A 128 -11.87 -9.89 -6.70
C HIS A 128 -12.06 -10.37 -8.14
N PRO A 129 -12.88 -11.42 -8.38
CA PRO A 129 -12.95 -12.08 -9.69
C PRO A 129 -13.55 -11.21 -10.81
N ARG A 130 -14.27 -10.14 -10.46
CA ARG A 130 -14.95 -9.25 -11.42
C ARG A 130 -14.16 -8.02 -11.80
N ASP A 131 -13.07 -7.73 -11.09
CA ASP A 131 -12.32 -6.51 -11.31
C ASP A 131 -11.35 -6.64 -12.48
N SER A 132 -11.17 -5.56 -13.21
CA SER A 132 -10.22 -5.50 -14.32
C SER A 132 -8.79 -5.26 -13.83
N LEU A 133 -7.80 -5.60 -14.68
CA LEU A 133 -6.42 -5.22 -14.43
C LEU A 133 -6.26 -3.68 -14.50
N PRO A 134 -5.35 -3.11 -13.73
CA PRO A 134 -5.22 -1.67 -13.59
C PRO A 134 -4.64 -0.98 -14.83
N ALA A 135 -4.91 0.33 -14.91
CA ALA A 135 -4.29 1.21 -15.90
C ALA A 135 -2.77 1.36 -15.70
N PRO A 136 -2.03 1.77 -16.73
CA PRO A 136 -0.61 2.08 -16.62
C PRO A 136 -0.37 3.30 -15.69
N LEU A 137 0.87 3.46 -15.22
CA LEU A 137 1.30 4.64 -14.44
C LEU A 137 1.02 5.93 -15.20
N THR A 138 0.42 6.91 -14.52
CA THR A 138 0.08 8.20 -15.12
C THR A 138 1.03 9.30 -14.66
N ARG A 139 1.04 10.40 -15.40
CA ARG A 139 1.81 11.59 -15.05
C ARG A 139 1.31 12.23 -13.76
N GLU A 140 0.00 12.23 -13.55
CA GLU A 140 -0.64 12.75 -12.35
C GLU A 140 -0.17 12.01 -11.09
N MET A 141 -0.04 10.69 -11.14
CA MET A 141 0.53 9.89 -10.04
C MET A 141 1.95 10.34 -9.70
N VAL A 142 2.78 10.60 -10.70
CA VAL A 142 4.16 11.07 -10.50
C VAL A 142 4.19 12.46 -9.86
N GLU A 143 3.36 13.38 -10.33
CA GLU A 143 3.29 14.75 -9.81
C GLU A 143 2.74 14.79 -8.37
N LEU A 144 1.71 13.99 -8.07
CA LEU A 144 1.18 13.87 -6.72
C LEU A 144 2.19 13.19 -5.80
N GLY A 145 2.83 12.13 -6.26
CA GLY A 145 3.88 11.42 -5.54
C GLY A 145 5.06 12.31 -5.16
N GLN A 146 5.45 13.25 -6.02
CA GLN A 146 6.47 14.24 -5.71
C GLN A 146 6.07 15.15 -4.54
N LYS A 147 4.82 15.61 -4.51
CA LYS A 147 4.30 16.43 -3.39
C LYS A 147 4.26 15.64 -2.09
N LEU A 148 3.81 14.39 -2.16
CA LEU A 148 3.74 13.49 -1.01
C LEU A 148 5.12 13.13 -0.47
N PHE A 149 6.11 12.94 -1.34
CA PHE A 149 7.50 12.63 -0.97
C PHE A 149 8.10 13.69 -0.04
N VAL A 150 7.84 14.97 -0.32
CA VAL A 150 8.32 16.09 0.50
C VAL A 150 7.38 16.37 1.68
N GLY A 151 6.07 16.14 1.50
CA GLY A 151 5.01 16.44 2.46
C GLY A 151 4.65 15.27 3.38
N ALA A 152 3.43 14.77 3.25
CA ALA A 152 2.82 13.79 4.16
C ALA A 152 3.60 12.47 4.29
N GLY A 153 4.32 12.06 3.25
CA GLY A 153 5.14 10.85 3.27
C GLY A 153 6.45 10.99 4.02
N ARG A 154 6.91 12.23 4.28
CA ARG A 154 8.15 12.55 5.02
C ARG A 154 9.43 11.89 4.47
N CYS A 155 9.38 11.39 3.23
CA CYS A 155 10.47 10.63 2.62
C CYS A 155 11.73 11.50 2.45
N SER A 156 11.54 12.78 2.14
CA SER A 156 12.62 13.76 1.98
C SER A 156 13.49 13.96 3.22
N THR A 157 12.98 13.67 4.42
CA THR A 157 13.73 13.76 5.67
C THR A 157 14.97 12.85 5.64
N CYS A 158 14.83 11.65 5.08
CA CYS A 158 15.92 10.70 4.98
C CYS A 158 16.57 10.68 3.59
N HIS A 159 15.78 10.83 2.52
CA HIS A 159 16.27 10.70 1.15
C HIS A 159 16.69 12.04 0.50
N GLY A 160 16.57 13.17 1.24
CA GLY A 160 16.81 14.52 0.70
C GLY A 160 15.62 15.02 -0.13
N ALA A 161 15.44 16.34 -0.20
CA ALA A 161 14.34 16.96 -0.95
C ALA A 161 14.48 16.73 -2.48
N ASP A 162 15.71 16.55 -2.95
CA ASP A 162 16.08 16.23 -4.33
C ASP A 162 16.24 14.72 -4.58
N ALA A 163 15.93 13.89 -3.58
CA ALA A 163 16.04 12.44 -3.60
C ALA A 163 17.48 11.90 -3.82
N ARG A 164 18.51 12.71 -3.62
CA ARG A 164 19.93 12.32 -3.76
C ARG A 164 20.50 11.61 -2.55
N GLY A 165 19.70 11.42 -1.54
CA GLY A 165 20.11 10.80 -0.28
C GLY A 165 20.58 11.82 0.75
N ASN A 166 20.43 11.45 2.01
CA ASN A 166 20.94 12.14 3.19
C ASN A 166 21.29 11.06 4.22
N ILE A 167 20.38 10.76 5.16
CA ILE A 167 20.47 9.60 6.06
C ILE A 167 20.10 8.31 5.30
N GLY A 168 19.11 8.40 4.42
CA GLY A 168 18.70 7.31 3.53
C GLY A 168 19.48 7.32 2.21
N PRO A 169 19.38 6.25 1.42
CA PRO A 169 20.10 6.11 0.15
C PRO A 169 19.63 7.12 -0.91
N ASN A 170 20.51 7.38 -1.88
CA ASN A 170 20.19 8.07 -3.12
C ASN A 170 19.14 7.26 -3.91
N LEU A 171 18.08 7.92 -4.36
CA LEU A 171 17.02 7.33 -5.15
C LEU A 171 17.09 7.73 -6.64
N MET A 172 18.08 8.57 -6.99
CA MET A 172 18.31 9.06 -8.35
C MET A 172 19.25 8.16 -9.15
N ASP A 173 20.00 7.28 -8.49
CA ASP A 173 20.93 6.37 -9.16
C ASP A 173 20.27 5.00 -9.42
N ASP A 174 21.01 4.09 -10.04
CA ASP A 174 20.59 2.71 -10.34
C ASP A 174 21.07 1.70 -9.30
N GLN A 175 21.68 2.17 -8.20
CA GLN A 175 22.20 1.34 -7.12
C GLN A 175 21.14 1.05 -6.07
N TRP A 176 20.20 0.20 -6.40
CA TRP A 176 19.15 -0.22 -5.49
C TRP A 176 19.69 -1.17 -4.42
N ILE A 177 19.52 -0.81 -3.15
CA ILE A 177 20.04 -1.58 -2.01
C ILE A 177 19.13 -2.76 -1.67
N HIS A 178 17.83 -2.55 -1.67
CA HIS A 178 16.84 -3.51 -1.20
C HIS A 178 15.94 -4.06 -2.30
N VAL A 179 15.88 -3.41 -3.44
CA VAL A 179 14.96 -3.71 -4.54
C VAL A 179 15.65 -3.55 -5.89
N ARG A 180 15.13 -4.21 -6.93
CA ARG A 180 15.66 -4.06 -8.29
C ARG A 180 15.12 -2.84 -9.05
N GLY A 181 14.64 -1.80 -8.36
CA GLY A 181 14.13 -0.58 -8.98
C GLY A 181 12.86 -0.75 -9.80
N SER A 182 12.15 -1.88 -9.70
CA SER A 182 10.83 -2.01 -10.29
C SER A 182 9.79 -1.25 -9.47
N TYR A 183 8.76 -0.74 -10.14
CA TYR A 183 7.70 0.02 -9.47
C TYR A 183 7.09 -0.72 -8.27
N LEU A 184 6.69 -1.98 -8.47
CA LEU A 184 6.09 -2.77 -7.39
C LEU A 184 7.06 -3.12 -6.27
N ALA A 185 8.36 -3.24 -6.57
CA ALA A 185 9.37 -3.42 -5.53
C ALA A 185 9.51 -2.17 -4.66
N ILE A 186 9.42 -1.00 -5.26
CA ILE A 186 9.39 0.29 -4.53
C ILE A 186 8.11 0.37 -3.68
N VAL A 187 6.94 0.05 -4.26
CA VAL A 187 5.67 -0.03 -3.51
C VAL A 187 5.82 -0.91 -2.27
N GLY A 188 6.31 -2.14 -2.45
CA GLY A 188 6.51 -3.08 -1.33
C GLY A 188 7.46 -2.53 -0.24
N THR A 189 8.53 -1.83 -0.65
CA THR A 189 9.46 -1.21 0.31
C THR A 189 8.80 -0.04 1.06
N VAL A 190 8.03 0.80 0.38
CA VAL A 190 7.31 1.90 1.04
C VAL A 190 6.30 1.36 2.04
N VAL A 191 5.54 0.31 1.69
CA VAL A 191 4.55 -0.32 2.57
C VAL A 191 5.19 -0.92 3.82
N SER A 192 6.22 -1.74 3.63
CA SER A 192 6.77 -2.56 4.71
C SER A 192 7.94 -1.88 5.46
N GLY A 193 8.49 -0.81 4.91
CA GLY A 193 9.75 -0.27 5.35
C GLY A 193 10.93 -1.20 5.04
N ALA A 194 12.11 -0.85 5.55
CA ALA A 194 13.31 -1.68 5.45
C ALA A 194 14.04 -1.70 6.80
N PRO A 195 14.22 -2.89 7.42
CA PRO A 195 14.87 -2.99 8.71
C PRO A 195 16.36 -2.57 8.64
N SER A 196 16.89 -2.04 9.73
CA SER A 196 18.29 -1.57 9.84
C SER A 196 19.32 -2.64 9.47
N ALA A 197 19.04 -3.90 9.77
CA ALA A 197 19.90 -5.03 9.40
C ALA A 197 20.11 -5.21 7.88
N ARG A 198 19.24 -4.62 7.06
CA ARG A 198 19.37 -4.59 5.59
C ARG A 198 19.84 -3.24 5.07
N SER A 199 19.98 -2.24 5.93
CA SER A 199 20.41 -0.90 5.54
C SER A 199 21.94 -0.80 5.58
N ARG A 200 22.54 -0.27 4.51
CA ARG A 200 23.96 0.07 4.48
C ARG A 200 24.33 1.19 5.44
N VAL A 201 23.37 1.98 5.86
CA VAL A 201 23.54 3.13 6.74
C VAL A 201 23.09 2.86 8.19
N SER A 202 22.77 1.62 8.51
CA SER A 202 22.32 1.18 9.84
C SER A 202 21.09 1.92 10.39
N VAL A 203 20.32 2.56 9.51
CA VAL A 203 19.09 3.27 9.85
C VAL A 203 17.91 2.53 9.24
N GLU A 204 16.86 2.31 10.02
CA GLU A 204 15.62 1.70 9.55
C GLU A 204 14.85 2.69 8.68
N MET A 205 14.31 2.19 7.57
CA MET A 205 13.27 2.90 6.84
C MET A 205 11.91 2.48 7.43
N PRO A 206 11.19 3.37 8.10
CA PRO A 206 9.89 3.02 8.66
C PRO A 206 8.87 2.76 7.54
N ALA A 207 7.88 1.92 7.83
CA ALA A 207 6.75 1.71 6.95
C ALA A 207 6.09 3.05 6.59
N ARG A 208 5.74 3.23 5.33
CA ARG A 208 5.14 4.46 4.77
C ARG A 208 5.96 5.73 5.06
N GLY A 209 7.29 5.60 5.22
CA GLY A 209 8.16 6.73 5.57
C GLY A 209 7.97 7.27 6.98
N GLY A 210 7.21 6.59 7.83
CA GLY A 210 6.77 7.09 9.14
C GLY A 210 5.69 8.17 9.04
N GLY A 211 5.10 8.36 7.86
CA GLY A 211 3.97 9.24 7.60
C GLY A 211 2.62 8.51 7.61
N SER A 212 1.54 9.25 7.42
CA SER A 212 0.16 8.74 7.37
C SER A 212 -0.35 8.63 5.94
N LEU A 213 0.42 7.97 5.06
CA LEU A 213 0.02 7.78 3.67
C LEU A 213 -1.11 6.73 3.57
N THR A 214 -2.12 7.05 2.78
CA THR A 214 -3.12 6.09 2.29
C THR A 214 -2.49 5.14 1.27
N ASP A 215 -3.19 4.06 0.93
CA ASP A 215 -2.72 3.11 -0.09
C ASP A 215 -2.53 3.76 -1.47
N ALA A 216 -3.44 4.65 -1.88
CA ALA A 216 -3.28 5.40 -3.13
C ALA A 216 -2.04 6.29 -3.10
N GLU A 217 -1.82 7.00 -2.01
CA GLU A 217 -0.66 7.88 -1.87
C GLU A 217 0.66 7.10 -1.86
N VAL A 218 0.66 5.86 -1.37
CA VAL A 218 1.81 4.96 -1.50
C VAL A 218 2.10 4.64 -2.98
N TYR A 219 1.06 4.41 -3.78
CA TYR A 219 1.24 4.19 -5.22
C TYR A 219 1.79 5.41 -5.92
N ASP A 220 1.31 6.60 -5.56
CA ASP A 220 1.77 7.85 -6.14
C ASP A 220 3.23 8.15 -5.77
N VAL A 221 3.59 8.00 -4.49
CA VAL A 221 4.99 8.14 -4.04
C VAL A 221 5.90 7.15 -4.75
N ALA A 222 5.48 5.90 -4.89
CA ALA A 222 6.25 4.88 -5.61
C ALA A 222 6.41 5.22 -7.10
N ALA A 223 5.37 5.80 -7.73
CA ALA A 223 5.43 6.26 -9.12
C ALA A 223 6.46 7.39 -9.30
N TYR A 224 6.48 8.34 -8.37
CA TYR A 224 7.50 9.40 -8.37
C TYR A 224 8.91 8.82 -8.22
N VAL A 225 9.16 8.02 -7.19
CA VAL A 225 10.48 7.41 -6.95
C VAL A 225 10.94 6.57 -8.15
N TRP A 226 10.05 5.78 -8.73
CA TRP A 226 10.35 4.99 -9.92
C TRP A 226 10.71 5.86 -11.12
N SER A 227 10.06 7.02 -11.27
CA SER A 227 10.34 7.98 -12.36
C SER A 227 11.72 8.62 -12.25
N LEU A 228 12.27 8.75 -11.04
CA LEU A 228 13.58 9.37 -10.81
C LEU A 228 14.72 8.58 -11.48
N GLY A 229 14.71 7.26 -11.36
CA GLY A 229 15.72 6.39 -11.98
C GLY A 229 15.66 6.32 -13.52
N ARG A 230 14.66 6.95 -14.16
CA ARG A 230 14.44 6.95 -15.61
C ARG A 230 14.64 8.30 -16.29
N ARG A 231 15.00 9.33 -15.54
CA ARG A 231 15.22 10.70 -16.07
C ARG A 231 16.63 10.91 -16.64
N ARG A 232 17.32 9.83 -17.01
CA ARG A 232 18.65 9.88 -17.64
C ARG A 232 18.53 9.82 -19.16
#